data_114ad5fa8d2293b3d8cdd8e822f3008e
#
_entry.id   114ad5fa8d2293b3d8cdd8e822f3008e
#
_cell.length_a   1.000
_cell.length_b   1.000
_cell.length_c   1.000
_cell.angle_alpha   90.00
_cell.angle_beta   90.00
_cell.angle_gamma   90.00
#
_symmetry.space_group_name_H-M   'P 1'
#
loop_
_entity.id
_entity.type
_entity.pdbx_description
1 polymer ?
#
loop_
_entity_poly.entity_id
_entity_poly.type
_entity_poly.pdbx_seq_one_letter_code
_entity_poly.pdbx_strand_id
1 'polypeptide(L)'
;MVINQGDVFWIELGEPSGSAPGYRHPHVVVQNNLFNRSRINTVVVCALTSNLKRADAPGNVLLSPGEANLPKRSVVNVSQIFTVDKSDLVEKIGALSRQRVREILDGVQLLLEPREVDE
;
A
#
# COMPACT_ATOMS: atom_id res chain seq x y z
N MET A 1 -16.54 6.80 6.90
CA MET A 1 -15.24 7.16 6.31
C MET A 1 -15.27 6.89 4.81
N VAL A 2 -14.88 7.86 4.03
CA VAL A 2 -14.79 7.70 2.58
C VAL A 2 -13.38 7.20 2.24
N ILE A 3 -13.31 6.08 1.52
CA ILE A 3 -12.06 5.45 1.11
C ILE A 3 -11.98 5.51 -0.41
N ASN A 4 -10.88 6.01 -0.93
CA ASN A 4 -10.63 6.06 -2.37
C ASN A 4 -9.36 5.28 -2.72
N GLN A 5 -9.38 4.66 -3.90
CA GLN A 5 -8.16 4.06 -4.45
C GLN A 5 -7.08 5.13 -4.54
N GLY A 6 -5.89 4.83 -4.03
CA GLY A 6 -4.78 5.78 -3.96
C GLY A 6 -4.64 6.49 -2.63
N ASP A 7 -5.64 6.43 -1.75
CA ASP A 7 -5.52 6.99 -0.41
C ASP A 7 -4.45 6.24 0.38
N VAL A 8 -3.71 6.97 1.20
CA VAL A 8 -2.66 6.42 2.06
C VAL A 8 -3.09 6.59 3.51
N PHE A 9 -3.07 5.48 4.23
CA PHE A 9 -3.51 5.41 5.63
C PHE A 9 -2.43 4.82 6.52
N TRP A 10 -2.41 5.25 7.78
CA TRP A 10 -1.72 4.51 8.81
C TRP A 10 -2.53 3.26 9.15
N ILE A 11 -1.87 2.12 9.24
CA ILE A 11 -2.48 0.86 9.70
C ILE A 11 -1.59 0.28 10.78
N GLU A 12 -2.20 -0.10 11.89
CA GLU A 12 -1.50 -0.81 12.95
C GLU A 12 -1.47 -2.30 12.61
N LEU A 13 -0.28 -2.86 12.58
CA LEU A 13 -0.08 -4.26 12.23
C LEU A 13 0.14 -5.09 13.49
N GLY A 14 -0.98 -5.49 14.09
CA GLY A 14 -0.99 -6.49 15.14
C GLY A 14 -0.33 -6.07 16.45
N GLU A 15 -0.21 -7.04 17.33
CA GLU A 15 0.36 -6.88 18.65
C GLU A 15 1.88 -6.89 18.57
N PRO A 16 2.56 -6.17 19.48
CA PRO A 16 4.00 -6.31 19.61
C PRO A 16 4.37 -7.77 19.89
N SER A 17 5.43 -8.23 19.24
CA SER A 17 5.91 -9.61 19.41
C SER A 17 7.26 -9.58 20.08
N GLY A 18 7.37 -10.24 21.24
CA GLY A 18 8.61 -10.22 22.01
C GLY A 18 8.98 -8.81 22.43
N SER A 19 10.19 -8.36 22.07
CA SER A 19 10.66 -7.02 22.35
C SER A 19 10.32 -6.01 21.25
N ALA A 20 9.73 -6.47 20.14
CA ALA A 20 9.38 -5.59 19.04
C ALA A 20 8.12 -4.79 19.39
N PRO A 21 8.14 -3.46 19.25
CA PRO A 21 6.94 -2.67 19.50
C PRO A 21 5.91 -2.92 18.41
N GLY A 22 4.64 -2.86 18.77
CA GLY A 22 3.59 -2.71 17.79
C GLY A 22 3.73 -1.35 17.14
N TYR A 23 3.60 -1.27 15.84
CA TYR A 23 3.82 -0.02 15.16
C TYR A 23 2.87 0.17 13.99
N ARG A 24 2.73 1.44 13.63
CA ARG A 24 1.92 1.88 12.52
C ARG A 24 2.78 1.97 11.28
N HIS A 25 2.26 1.47 10.18
CA HIS A 25 2.90 1.61 8.87
C HIS A 25 1.96 2.26 7.88
N PRO A 26 2.49 3.05 6.95
CA PRO A 26 1.66 3.58 5.88
C PRO A 26 1.36 2.50 4.85
N HIS A 27 0.13 2.55 4.35
CA HIS A 27 -0.36 1.64 3.32
C HIS A 27 -1.19 2.41 2.32
N VAL A 28 -1.11 2.04 1.05
CA VAL A 28 -1.92 2.65 0.01
C VAL A 28 -3.08 1.71 -0.35
N VAL A 29 -4.26 2.29 -0.49
CA VAL A 29 -5.45 1.56 -0.95
C VAL A 29 -5.29 1.29 -2.45
N VAL A 30 -5.26 0.01 -2.83
CA VAL A 30 -5.19 -0.37 -4.24
C VAL A 30 -6.54 -0.87 -4.78
N GLN A 31 -7.46 -1.17 -3.89
CA GLN A 31 -8.81 -1.62 -4.25
C GLN A 31 -9.56 -0.50 -4.98
N ASN A 32 -10.20 -0.84 -6.10
CA ASN A 32 -10.91 0.16 -6.87
C ASN A 32 -12.17 0.67 -6.16
N ASN A 33 -12.65 1.83 -6.63
CA ASN A 33 -13.72 2.53 -5.93
C ASN A 33 -15.09 1.85 -6.04
N LEU A 34 -15.30 0.99 -7.03
CA LEU A 34 -16.52 0.20 -7.09
C LEU A 34 -16.67 -0.65 -5.82
N PHE A 35 -15.58 -1.30 -5.41
CA PHE A 35 -15.56 -2.09 -4.18
C PHE A 35 -15.53 -1.22 -2.94
N ASN A 36 -14.79 -0.11 -2.99
CA ASN A 36 -14.70 0.82 -1.85
C ASN A 36 -16.06 1.42 -1.50
N ARG A 37 -16.94 1.62 -2.49
CA ARG A 37 -18.30 2.15 -2.30
C ARG A 37 -19.31 1.08 -1.94
N SER A 38 -18.97 -0.19 -2.12
CA SER A 38 -19.87 -1.28 -1.81
C SER A 38 -19.95 -1.52 -0.29
N ARG A 39 -20.77 -2.47 0.11
CA ARG A 39 -20.93 -2.84 1.53
C ARG A 39 -19.84 -3.78 2.03
N ILE A 40 -18.88 -4.13 1.18
CA ILE A 40 -17.78 -4.99 1.61
C ILE A 40 -17.01 -4.33 2.77
N ASN A 41 -16.72 -5.10 3.80
CA ASN A 41 -16.07 -4.56 5.00
C ASN A 41 -14.54 -4.57 4.90
N THR A 42 -13.99 -5.08 3.81
CA THR A 42 -12.56 -5.25 3.63
C THR A 42 -12.03 -4.34 2.53
N VAL A 43 -10.74 -4.11 2.57
CA VAL A 43 -10.04 -3.29 1.57
C VAL A 43 -8.66 -3.86 1.30
N VAL A 44 -8.28 -3.90 0.02
CA VAL A 44 -6.96 -4.38 -0.41
C VAL A 44 -5.99 -3.22 -0.41
N VAL A 45 -4.85 -3.42 0.24
CA VAL A 45 -3.81 -2.40 0.41
C VAL A 45 -2.44 -2.96 0.05
N CYS A 46 -1.49 -2.05 -0.23
CA CYS A 46 -0.07 -2.37 -0.35
C CYS A 46 0.70 -1.60 0.71
N ALA A 47 1.67 -2.26 1.33
CA ALA A 47 2.54 -1.63 2.31
C ALA A 47 3.52 -0.66 1.65
N LEU A 48 3.84 0.42 2.36
CA LEU A 48 4.93 1.32 2.00
C LEU A 48 6.09 1.09 2.97
N THR A 49 7.30 1.23 2.46
CA THR A 49 8.50 1.10 3.29
C THR A 49 9.41 2.30 3.09
N SER A 50 10.09 2.72 4.15
CA SER A 50 11.11 3.77 4.05
C SER A 50 12.48 3.20 3.66
N ASN A 51 12.60 1.90 3.48
CA ASN A 51 13.82 1.29 2.96
C ASN A 51 13.89 1.49 1.45
N LEU A 52 14.62 2.52 1.02
CA LEU A 52 14.68 2.92 -0.38
C LEU A 52 15.36 1.88 -1.29
N LYS A 53 16.09 0.93 -0.72
CA LYS A 53 16.68 -0.17 -1.49
C LYS A 53 15.59 -1.05 -2.13
N ARG A 54 14.41 -1.05 -1.57
CA ARG A 54 13.27 -1.81 -2.12
C ARG A 54 12.78 -1.27 -3.47
N ALA A 55 13.21 -0.06 -3.86
CA ALA A 55 12.85 0.51 -5.16
C ALA A 55 13.33 -0.37 -6.33
N ASP A 56 14.38 -1.16 -6.12
CA ASP A 56 14.92 -2.02 -7.16
C ASP A 56 14.14 -3.32 -7.37
N ALA A 57 13.23 -3.65 -6.46
CA ALA A 57 12.43 -4.86 -6.61
C ALA A 57 11.39 -4.70 -7.73
N PRO A 58 11.08 -5.79 -8.46
CA PRO A 58 10.13 -5.70 -9.58
C PRO A 58 8.78 -5.11 -9.17
N GLY A 59 8.28 -4.18 -9.98
CA GLY A 59 6.95 -3.60 -9.78
C GLY A 59 6.85 -2.55 -8.69
N ASN A 60 7.86 -2.40 -7.85
CA ASN A 60 7.84 -1.42 -6.76
C ASN A 60 7.95 0.00 -7.30
N VAL A 61 7.36 0.95 -6.59
CA VAL A 61 7.28 2.35 -7.02
C VAL A 61 7.95 3.24 -5.98
N LEU A 62 9.02 3.93 -6.40
CA LEU A 62 9.71 4.93 -5.57
C LEU A 62 8.93 6.24 -5.65
N LEU A 63 8.48 6.72 -4.50
CA LEU A 63 7.78 7.99 -4.41
C LEU A 63 8.75 9.15 -4.22
N SER A 64 8.32 10.36 -4.56
CA SER A 64 9.10 11.57 -4.34
C SER A 64 9.03 11.99 -2.86
N PRO A 65 10.03 12.73 -2.36
CA PRO A 65 9.96 13.25 -1.00
C PRO A 65 8.69 14.08 -0.78
N GLY A 66 8.00 13.85 0.34
CA GLY A 66 6.79 14.59 0.70
C GLY A 66 5.53 14.18 -0.04
N GLU A 67 5.62 13.27 -0.98
CA GLU A 67 4.46 12.80 -1.74
C GLU A 67 3.42 12.19 -0.80
N ALA A 68 2.14 12.49 -1.04
CA ALA A 68 1.01 12.04 -0.20
C ALA A 68 1.18 12.40 1.28
N ASN A 69 1.90 13.47 1.59
CA ASN A 69 2.17 13.93 2.97
C ASN A 69 2.92 12.89 3.82
N LEU A 70 3.60 11.95 3.18
CA LEU A 70 4.37 10.95 3.91
C LEU A 70 5.53 11.61 4.66
N PRO A 71 5.75 11.24 5.93
CA PRO A 71 6.82 11.86 6.73
C PRO A 71 8.21 11.45 6.28
N LYS A 72 8.32 10.31 5.59
CA LYS A 72 9.59 9.81 5.06
C LYS A 72 9.40 9.44 3.60
N ARG A 73 10.44 9.65 2.79
CA ARG A 73 10.43 9.15 1.44
C ARG A 73 10.22 7.65 1.46
N SER A 74 9.34 7.13 0.62
CA SER A 74 8.88 5.75 0.70
C SER A 74 8.86 5.08 -0.67
N VAL A 75 8.81 3.75 -0.61
CA VAL A 75 8.63 2.88 -1.75
C VAL A 75 7.34 2.10 -1.54
N VAL A 76 6.49 2.04 -2.56
CA VAL A 76 5.32 1.15 -2.51
C VAL A 76 5.81 -0.26 -2.81
N ASN A 77 5.61 -1.16 -1.85
CA ASN A 77 6.07 -2.55 -1.96
C ASN A 77 4.91 -3.41 -2.44
N VAL A 78 4.81 -3.62 -3.75
CA VAL A 78 3.66 -4.29 -4.36
C VAL A 78 3.56 -5.77 -3.99
N SER A 79 4.67 -6.40 -3.60
CA SER A 79 4.63 -7.80 -3.14
C SER A 79 4.03 -7.95 -1.74
N GLN A 80 3.90 -6.86 -1.00
CA GLN A 80 3.20 -6.84 0.28
C GLN A 80 1.79 -6.29 0.09
N ILE A 81 1.02 -7.01 -0.69
CA ILE A 81 -0.38 -6.72 -0.94
C ILE A 81 -1.23 -7.65 -0.07
N PHE A 82 -2.21 -7.10 0.63
CA PHE A 82 -3.06 -7.91 1.51
C PHE A 82 -4.37 -7.20 1.80
N THR A 83 -5.28 -7.93 2.39
CA THR A 83 -6.61 -7.44 2.73
C THR A 83 -6.70 -7.16 4.21
N VAL A 84 -7.25 -6.00 4.55
CA VAL A 84 -7.52 -5.61 5.94
C VAL A 84 -8.99 -5.22 6.06
N ASP A 85 -9.49 -5.12 7.29
CA ASP A 85 -10.81 -4.55 7.52
C ASP A 85 -10.75 -3.04 7.32
N LYS A 86 -11.82 -2.46 6.81
CA LYS A 86 -11.91 -1.00 6.68
C LYS A 86 -11.70 -0.31 8.02
N SER A 87 -12.11 -0.96 9.12
CA SER A 87 -11.91 -0.43 10.47
C SER A 87 -10.44 -0.38 10.90
N ASP A 88 -9.55 -1.09 10.21
CA ASP A 88 -8.11 -1.04 10.49
C ASP A 88 -7.43 0.20 9.93
N LEU A 89 -8.10 0.95 9.06
CA LEU A 89 -7.59 2.20 8.52
C LEU A 89 -7.72 3.28 9.60
N VAL A 90 -6.60 3.55 10.28
CA VAL A 90 -6.63 4.39 11.49
C VAL A 90 -6.74 5.86 11.14
N GLU A 91 -5.84 6.35 10.30
CA GLU A 91 -5.75 7.76 9.99
C GLU A 91 -5.25 7.95 8.57
N LYS A 92 -5.92 8.79 7.81
CA LYS A 92 -5.49 9.12 6.45
C LYS A 92 -4.30 10.06 6.50
N ILE A 93 -3.25 9.71 5.76
CA ILE A 93 -2.04 10.54 5.62
C ILE A 93 -2.21 11.49 4.45
N GLY A 94 -2.64 10.98 3.30
CA GLY A 94 -2.78 11.73 2.07
C GLY A 94 -3.29 10.85 0.95
N ALA A 95 -3.05 11.25 -0.28
CA ALA A 95 -3.47 10.50 -1.45
C ALA A 95 -2.42 10.61 -2.55
N LEU A 96 -2.26 9.52 -3.30
CA LEU A 96 -1.37 9.49 -4.46
C LEU A 96 -2.14 9.92 -5.71
N SER A 97 -1.40 10.44 -6.69
CA SER A 97 -1.97 10.85 -7.97
C SER A 97 -2.45 9.63 -8.77
N ARG A 98 -3.29 9.89 -9.78
CA ARG A 98 -3.73 8.85 -10.72
C ARG A 98 -2.56 8.17 -11.39
N GLN A 99 -1.53 8.94 -11.77
CA GLN A 99 -0.35 8.37 -12.40
C GLN A 99 0.35 7.38 -11.47
N ARG A 100 0.49 7.74 -10.19
CA ARG A 100 1.09 6.84 -9.21
C ARG A 100 0.25 5.59 -9.01
N VAL A 101 -1.07 5.75 -8.91
CA VAL A 101 -1.98 4.60 -8.80
C VAL A 101 -1.79 3.67 -10.01
N ARG A 102 -1.68 4.21 -11.21
CA ARG A 102 -1.46 3.41 -12.42
C ARG A 102 -0.15 2.63 -12.35
N GLU A 103 0.93 3.29 -11.92
CA GLU A 103 2.23 2.64 -11.75
C GLU A 103 2.14 1.50 -10.74
N ILE A 104 1.44 1.71 -9.63
CA ILE A 104 1.26 0.70 -8.60
C ILE A 104 0.45 -0.47 -9.14
N LEU A 105 -0.65 -0.20 -9.85
CA LEU A 105 -1.48 -1.27 -10.41
C LEU A 105 -0.73 -2.06 -11.48
N ASP A 106 0.13 -1.41 -12.26
CA ASP A 106 1.01 -2.11 -13.20
C ASP A 106 1.95 -3.06 -12.44
N GLY A 107 2.48 -2.62 -11.31
CA GLY A 107 3.32 -3.45 -10.46
C GLY A 107 2.55 -4.63 -9.85
N VAL A 108 1.33 -4.39 -9.41
CA VAL A 108 0.46 -5.45 -8.89
C VAL A 108 0.12 -6.44 -10.00
N GLN A 109 -0.17 -5.95 -11.18
CA GLN A 109 -0.43 -6.81 -12.34
C GLN A 109 0.78 -7.69 -12.65
N LEU A 110 1.96 -7.13 -12.64
CA LEU A 110 3.20 -7.88 -12.83
C LEU A 110 3.35 -8.98 -11.77
N LEU A 111 3.03 -8.67 -10.53
CA LEU A 111 3.10 -9.63 -9.43
C LEU A 111 2.17 -10.83 -9.65
N LEU A 112 0.98 -10.58 -10.17
CA LEU A 112 -0.08 -11.59 -10.30
C LEU A 112 -0.13 -12.25 -11.67
N GLU A 113 0.60 -11.72 -12.65
CA GLU A 113 0.59 -12.21 -14.00
C GLU A 113 1.21 -13.61 -14.08
N PRO A 114 0.55 -14.57 -14.75
CA PRO A 114 1.15 -15.90 -14.90
C PRO A 114 2.41 -15.80 -15.76
N ARG A 115 3.50 -16.26 -15.21
CA ARG A 115 4.81 -16.17 -15.87
C ARG A 115 5.71 -17.29 -15.37
N GLU A 116 6.31 -18.01 -16.29
CA GLU A 116 7.33 -19.00 -15.96
C GLU A 116 8.70 -18.31 -15.96
N VAL A 117 9.53 -18.74 -15.05
CA VAL A 117 10.91 -18.26 -14.93
C VAL A 117 11.84 -19.45 -15.09
N ASP A 118 12.76 -19.35 -16.03
CA ASP A 118 13.80 -20.37 -16.22
C ASP A 118 14.78 -20.30 -15.05
N GLU A 119 15.05 -21.43 -14.43
CA GLU A 119 15.97 -21.54 -13.31
C GLU A 119 17.39 -21.90 -13.74
#